data_de769833c8b6eedbec8c3837bbc30250
#
_entry.id   de769833c8b6eedbec8c3837bbc30250
#
_cell.length_a   1.000
_cell.length_b   1.000
_cell.length_c   1.000
_cell.angle_alpha   90.00
_cell.angle_beta   90.00
_cell.angle_gamma   90.00
#
_symmetry.space_group_name_H-M   'P 1'
#
loop_
_entity.id
_entity.type
_entity.pdbx_description
1 polymer ?
#
loop_
_entity_poly.entity_id
_entity_poly.type
_entity_poly.pdbx_seq_one_letter_code
_entity_poly.pdbx_strand_id
1 'polypeptide(L)'
;MSELTLFYDGACPLCVHEISHLRRLDRHRRIRFEDIHATDFSERWPDVDPADASAILLGYYRGERLRGLDVTHRAWSLVGRGWLTAPLRWPLIKPLADLVYRWFAPRRYLLSGWLTGRQRCAPCDSGQCRIDDDAPPRA
;
A
#
# COMPACT_ATOMS: atom_id res chain seq x y z
N MET A 1 1.69 6.89 -19.06
CA MET A 1 0.60 7.21 -18.10
C MET A 1 0.42 6.04 -17.14
N SER A 2 0.26 6.33 -15.87
CA SER A 2 -0.03 5.29 -14.88
C SER A 2 -1.47 4.78 -15.04
N GLU A 3 -1.64 3.47 -14.96
CA GLU A 3 -2.95 2.82 -15.04
C GLU A 3 -3.62 2.72 -13.67
N LEU A 4 -2.79 2.57 -12.62
CA LEU A 4 -3.23 2.46 -11.23
C LEU A 4 -2.61 3.59 -10.41
N THR A 5 -3.43 4.31 -9.66
CA THR A 5 -2.97 5.17 -8.56
C THR A 5 -3.23 4.46 -7.26
N LEU A 6 -2.21 4.25 -6.46
CA LEU A 6 -2.26 3.54 -5.19
C LEU A 6 -1.92 4.49 -4.06
N PHE A 7 -2.83 4.61 -3.09
CA PHE A 7 -2.65 5.43 -1.89
C PHE A 7 -2.13 4.56 -0.75
N TYR A 8 -1.01 4.93 -0.17
CA TYR A 8 -0.38 4.16 0.90
C TYR A 8 -0.06 5.02 2.12
N ASP A 9 0.05 4.37 3.26
CA ASP A 9 0.42 5.00 4.51
C ASP A 9 1.96 5.01 4.65
N GLY A 10 2.58 6.15 4.37
CA GLY A 10 4.03 6.34 4.49
C GLY A 10 4.57 6.27 5.92
N ALA A 11 3.72 6.31 6.93
CA ALA A 11 4.11 6.12 8.33
C ALA A 11 4.13 4.63 8.76
N CYS A 12 3.61 3.73 7.93
CA CYS A 12 3.60 2.30 8.20
C CYS A 12 4.84 1.62 7.59
N PRO A 13 5.80 1.08 8.39
CA PRO A 13 7.02 0.46 7.85
C PRO A 13 6.74 -0.73 6.92
N LEU A 14 5.73 -1.52 7.23
CA LEU A 14 5.32 -2.66 6.40
C LEU A 14 4.76 -2.20 5.04
N CYS A 15 3.91 -1.17 5.05
CA CYS A 15 3.35 -0.60 3.82
C CYS A 15 4.45 -0.02 2.92
N VAL A 16 5.39 0.73 3.50
CA VAL A 16 6.51 1.32 2.76
C VAL A 16 7.41 0.23 2.18
N HIS A 17 7.65 -0.86 2.92
CA HIS A 17 8.42 -1.99 2.42
C HIS A 17 7.77 -2.64 1.20
N GLU A 18 6.48 -2.90 1.27
CA GLU A 18 5.71 -3.47 0.15
C GLU A 18 5.70 -2.54 -1.07
N ILE A 19 5.47 -1.25 -0.85
CA ILE A 19 5.48 -0.23 -1.91
C ILE A 19 6.85 -0.14 -2.57
N SER A 20 7.94 -0.17 -1.81
CA SER A 20 9.31 -0.17 -2.35
C SER A 20 9.56 -1.41 -3.21
N HIS A 21 9.03 -2.56 -2.80
CA HIS A 21 9.13 -3.79 -3.57
C HIS A 21 8.36 -3.69 -4.90
N LEU A 22 7.12 -3.19 -4.86
CA LEU A 22 6.31 -2.97 -6.07
C LEU A 22 6.96 -1.96 -7.03
N ARG A 23 7.53 -0.87 -6.51
CA ARG A 23 8.28 0.12 -7.33
C ARG A 23 9.43 -0.51 -8.10
N ARG A 24 10.19 -1.40 -7.47
CA ARG A 24 11.29 -2.13 -8.14
C ARG A 24 10.79 -3.05 -9.24
N LEU A 25 9.61 -3.65 -9.07
CA LEU A 25 9.00 -4.53 -10.05
C LEU A 25 8.30 -3.78 -11.19
N ASP A 26 7.83 -2.55 -10.94
CA ASP A 26 7.08 -1.73 -11.91
C ASP A 26 8.03 -1.03 -12.90
N ARG A 27 8.67 -1.83 -13.74
CA ARG A 27 9.62 -1.35 -14.76
C ARG A 27 8.98 -0.43 -15.79
N HIS A 28 7.67 -0.55 -16.02
CA HIS A 28 6.93 0.21 -17.01
C HIS A 28 6.22 1.44 -16.44
N ARG A 29 6.42 1.73 -15.15
CA ARG A 29 5.80 2.86 -14.43
C ARG A 29 4.28 2.94 -14.62
N ARG A 30 3.63 1.80 -14.51
CA ARG A 30 2.17 1.68 -14.62
C ARG A 30 1.44 2.06 -13.34
N ILE A 31 2.15 2.07 -12.21
CA ILE A 31 1.59 2.36 -10.90
C ILE A 31 2.11 3.71 -10.41
N ARG A 32 1.19 4.60 -10.06
CA ARG A 32 1.48 5.83 -9.35
C ARG A 32 1.27 5.60 -7.86
N PHE A 33 2.29 5.87 -7.06
CA PHE A 33 2.25 5.71 -5.61
C PHE A 33 2.10 7.07 -4.95
N GLU A 34 1.06 7.23 -4.14
CA GLU A 34 0.73 8.47 -3.43
C GLU A 34 0.70 8.22 -1.93
N ASP A 35 1.52 8.97 -1.20
CA ASP A 35 1.56 8.92 0.25
C ASP A 35 0.45 9.80 0.84
N ILE A 36 -0.41 9.21 1.66
CA ILE A 36 -1.52 9.94 2.32
C ILE A 36 -1.04 11.01 3.31
N HIS A 37 0.21 10.97 3.74
CA HIS A 37 0.82 11.96 4.63
C HIS A 37 1.54 13.11 3.90
N ALA A 38 1.55 13.10 2.56
CA ALA A 38 2.11 14.21 1.79
C ALA A 38 1.35 15.50 2.08
N THR A 39 2.08 16.61 2.24
CA THR A 39 1.49 17.91 2.66
C THR A 39 0.44 18.43 1.68
N ASP A 40 0.58 18.13 0.40
CA ASP A 40 -0.32 18.51 -0.69
C ASP A 40 -1.36 17.44 -1.04
N PHE A 41 -1.44 16.35 -0.27
CA PHE A 41 -2.30 15.21 -0.58
C PHE A 41 -3.77 15.61 -0.69
N SER A 42 -4.30 16.33 0.30
CA SER A 42 -5.71 16.73 0.33
C SER A 42 -6.07 17.73 -0.77
N GLU A 43 -5.11 18.52 -1.24
CA GLU A 43 -5.31 19.43 -2.38
C GLU A 43 -5.38 18.66 -3.71
N ARG A 44 -4.51 17.66 -3.87
CA ARG A 44 -4.47 16.84 -5.09
C ARG A 44 -5.58 15.79 -5.17
N TRP A 45 -6.03 15.32 -4.02
CA TRP A 45 -7.00 14.24 -3.89
C TRP A 45 -8.12 14.59 -2.91
N PRO A 46 -8.95 15.62 -3.20
CA PRO A 46 -10.00 16.08 -2.29
C PRO A 46 -11.08 15.03 -2.02
N ASP A 47 -11.26 14.07 -2.94
CA ASP A 47 -12.25 12.99 -2.84
C ASP A 47 -11.75 11.78 -2.04
N VAL A 48 -10.50 11.80 -1.58
CA VAL A 48 -9.90 10.71 -0.81
C VAL A 48 -9.67 11.16 0.63
N ASP A 49 -10.42 10.57 1.56
CA ASP A 49 -10.18 10.78 2.98
C ASP A 49 -8.90 10.03 3.41
N PRO A 50 -7.88 10.72 3.95
CA PRO A 50 -6.68 10.08 4.47
C PRO A 50 -6.97 9.05 5.58
N ALA A 51 -8.01 9.27 6.39
CA ALA A 51 -8.41 8.32 7.43
C ALA A 51 -8.92 7.01 6.82
N ASP A 52 -9.74 7.07 5.78
CA ASP A 52 -10.18 5.89 5.03
C ASP A 52 -9.00 5.17 4.36
N ALA A 53 -8.12 5.92 3.72
CA ALA A 53 -6.94 5.36 3.07
C ALA A 53 -5.92 4.79 4.07
N SER A 54 -5.91 5.29 5.31
CA SER A 54 -5.15 4.71 6.42
C SER A 54 -5.80 3.44 6.97
N ALA A 55 -7.12 3.36 7.00
CA ALA A 55 -7.83 2.19 7.51
C ALA A 55 -7.82 1.01 6.54
N ILE A 56 -7.93 1.28 5.24
CA ILE A 56 -7.94 0.28 4.18
C ILE A 56 -7.19 0.80 2.95
N LEU A 57 -6.48 -0.09 2.26
CA LEU A 57 -5.76 0.27 1.05
C LEU A 57 -6.74 0.77 -0.02
N LEU A 58 -6.52 1.97 -0.54
CA LEU A 58 -7.33 2.57 -1.59
C LEU A 58 -6.51 2.77 -2.87
N GLY A 59 -7.20 2.77 -4.00
CA GLY A 59 -6.60 3.07 -5.29
C GLY A 59 -7.63 3.40 -6.35
N TYR A 60 -7.17 4.01 -7.44
CA TYR A 60 -7.94 4.24 -8.65
C TYR A 60 -7.30 3.51 -9.82
N TYR A 61 -8.06 2.66 -10.47
CA TYR A 61 -7.66 1.96 -11.68
C TYR A 61 -8.54 2.43 -12.84
N ARG A 62 -7.94 3.14 -13.79
CA ARG A 62 -8.64 3.71 -14.95
C ARG A 62 -9.92 4.48 -14.59
N GLY A 63 -9.89 5.22 -13.46
CA GLY A 63 -11.02 5.99 -12.97
C GLY A 63 -11.97 5.23 -12.04
N GLU A 64 -11.80 3.92 -11.88
CA GLU A 64 -12.58 3.10 -10.96
C GLU A 64 -11.92 3.01 -9.60
N ARG A 65 -12.68 3.27 -8.52
CA ARG A 65 -12.19 3.19 -7.14
C ARG A 65 -12.12 1.73 -6.70
N LEU A 66 -10.92 1.31 -6.32
CA LEU A 66 -10.67 -0.01 -5.75
C LEU A 66 -10.35 0.10 -4.25
N ARG A 67 -10.63 -0.96 -3.50
CA ARG A 67 -10.41 -1.03 -2.05
C ARG A 67 -9.79 -2.37 -1.65
N GLY A 68 -8.92 -2.33 -0.63
CA GLY A 68 -8.39 -3.53 0.02
C GLY A 68 -7.62 -4.44 -0.93
N LEU A 69 -7.97 -5.71 -0.92
CA LEU A 69 -7.29 -6.74 -1.70
C LEU A 69 -7.43 -6.57 -3.21
N ASP A 70 -8.46 -5.88 -3.69
CA ASP A 70 -8.62 -5.61 -5.11
C ASP A 70 -7.53 -4.66 -5.63
N VAL A 71 -7.13 -3.68 -4.82
CA VAL A 71 -6.00 -2.79 -5.12
C VAL A 71 -4.70 -3.60 -5.17
N THR A 72 -4.45 -4.43 -4.16
CA THR A 72 -3.28 -5.31 -4.08
C THR A 72 -3.20 -6.22 -5.29
N HIS A 73 -4.29 -6.93 -5.61
CA HIS A 73 -4.32 -7.82 -6.76
C HIS A 73 -4.04 -7.07 -8.07
N ARG A 74 -4.62 -5.88 -8.25
CA ARG A 74 -4.40 -5.08 -9.46
C ARG A 74 -2.94 -4.62 -9.57
N ALA A 75 -2.35 -4.16 -8.48
CA ALA A 75 -0.95 -3.75 -8.44
C ALA A 75 -0.01 -4.91 -8.82
N TRP A 76 -0.19 -6.08 -8.21
CA TRP A 76 0.60 -7.27 -8.52
C TRP A 76 0.38 -7.77 -9.96
N SER A 77 -0.83 -7.64 -10.50
CA SER A 77 -1.13 -7.98 -11.90
C SER A 77 -0.38 -7.07 -12.87
N LEU A 78 -0.31 -5.78 -12.59
CA LEU A 78 0.40 -4.80 -13.45
C LEU A 78 1.91 -5.02 -13.48
N VAL A 79 2.50 -5.54 -12.42
CA VAL A 79 3.93 -5.91 -12.39
C VAL A 79 4.21 -7.34 -12.90
N GLY A 80 3.18 -8.00 -13.46
CA GLY A 80 3.30 -9.33 -14.05
C GLY A 80 3.28 -10.49 -13.05
N ARG A 81 2.88 -10.23 -11.81
CA ARG A 81 2.82 -11.23 -10.72
C ARG A 81 1.42 -11.43 -10.15
N GLY A 82 0.39 -11.09 -10.91
CA GLY A 82 -1.02 -11.24 -10.50
C GLY A 82 -1.42 -12.66 -10.10
N TRP A 83 -0.71 -13.66 -10.60
CA TRP A 83 -0.93 -15.07 -10.25
C TRP A 83 -0.70 -15.37 -8.76
N LEU A 84 0.16 -14.60 -8.06
CA LEU A 84 0.39 -14.74 -6.62
C LEU A 84 -0.83 -14.35 -5.79
N THR A 85 -1.59 -13.37 -6.27
CA THR A 85 -2.77 -12.84 -5.57
C THR A 85 -4.09 -13.31 -6.17
N ALA A 86 -4.06 -14.00 -7.31
CA ALA A 86 -5.25 -14.54 -7.98
C ALA A 86 -6.09 -15.46 -7.08
N PRO A 87 -5.50 -16.36 -6.25
CA PRO A 87 -6.26 -17.21 -5.33
C PRO A 87 -7.07 -16.40 -4.30
N LEU A 88 -6.61 -15.21 -3.91
CA LEU A 88 -7.31 -14.34 -2.94
C LEU A 88 -8.64 -13.80 -3.49
N ARG A 89 -8.83 -13.80 -4.80
CA ARG A 89 -10.07 -13.38 -5.47
C ARG A 89 -11.04 -14.53 -5.75
N TRP A 90 -10.64 -15.75 -5.46
CA TRP A 90 -11.51 -16.91 -5.65
C TRP A 90 -12.76 -16.78 -4.79
N PRO A 91 -13.96 -17.12 -5.30
CA PRO A 91 -15.23 -16.85 -4.60
C PRO A 91 -15.34 -17.54 -3.24
N LEU A 92 -14.58 -18.64 -3.01
CA LEU A 92 -14.51 -19.35 -1.73
C LEU A 92 -13.49 -18.73 -0.77
N ILE A 93 -12.43 -18.13 -1.28
CA ILE A 93 -11.30 -17.60 -0.50
C ILE A 93 -11.47 -16.11 -0.24
N LYS A 94 -12.06 -15.37 -1.18
CA LYS A 94 -12.23 -13.92 -1.08
C LYS A 94 -12.91 -13.47 0.21
N PRO A 95 -14.07 -14.01 0.66
CA PRO A 95 -14.70 -13.57 1.90
C PRO A 95 -13.83 -13.83 3.12
N LEU A 96 -13.08 -14.93 3.14
CA LEU A 96 -12.13 -15.23 4.22
C LEU A 96 -10.94 -14.27 4.19
N ALA A 97 -10.38 -14.01 3.00
CA ALA A 97 -9.28 -13.08 2.84
C ALA A 97 -9.68 -11.65 3.20
N ASP A 98 -10.88 -11.20 2.84
CA ASP A 98 -11.41 -9.90 3.22
C ASP A 98 -11.62 -9.79 4.73
N LEU A 99 -12.10 -10.86 5.38
CA LEU A 99 -12.25 -10.92 6.84
C LEU A 99 -10.89 -10.81 7.54
N VAL A 100 -9.89 -11.58 7.10
CA VAL A 100 -8.52 -11.54 7.62
C VAL A 100 -7.92 -10.15 7.41
N TYR A 101 -8.12 -9.55 6.25
CA TYR A 101 -7.64 -8.21 5.95
C TYR A 101 -8.26 -7.15 6.87
N ARG A 102 -9.57 -7.20 7.10
CA ARG A 102 -10.27 -6.30 8.03
C ARG A 102 -9.78 -6.45 9.47
N TRP A 103 -9.44 -7.66 9.88
CA TRP A 103 -8.85 -7.92 11.18
C TRP A 103 -7.42 -7.39 11.26
N PHE A 104 -6.64 -7.56 10.19
CA PHE A 104 -5.24 -7.14 10.08
C PHE A 104 -5.08 -5.62 9.99
N ALA A 105 -5.90 -4.94 9.17
CA ALA A 105 -5.73 -3.53 8.85
C ALA A 105 -5.59 -2.61 10.08
N PRO A 106 -6.46 -2.69 11.12
CA PRO A 106 -6.31 -1.86 12.31
C PRO A 106 -5.12 -2.28 13.20
N ARG A 107 -4.64 -3.52 13.06
CA ARG A 107 -3.54 -4.08 13.87
C ARG A 107 -2.19 -4.04 13.16
N ARG A 108 -2.15 -3.52 11.94
CA ARG A 108 -0.93 -3.54 11.10
C ARG A 108 0.29 -2.88 11.75
N TYR A 109 0.10 -1.84 12.55
CA TYR A 109 1.19 -1.18 13.27
C TYR A 109 1.78 -2.07 14.38
N LEU A 110 0.95 -2.79 15.11
CA LEU A 110 1.39 -3.75 16.12
C LEU A 110 2.13 -4.93 15.49
N LEU A 111 1.57 -5.48 14.41
CA LEU A 111 2.17 -6.59 13.67
C LEU A 111 3.44 -6.16 12.95
N SER A 112 3.47 -4.95 12.37
CA SER A 112 4.65 -4.38 11.74
C SER A 112 5.77 -4.20 12.75
N GLY A 113 5.48 -3.66 13.93
CA GLY A 113 6.45 -3.52 15.02
C GLY A 113 7.02 -4.86 15.47
N TRP A 114 6.17 -5.87 15.57
CA TRP A 114 6.58 -7.23 15.97
C TRP A 114 7.41 -7.95 14.91
N LEU A 115 7.02 -7.84 13.62
CA LEU A 115 7.70 -8.51 12.51
C LEU A 115 8.99 -7.82 12.08
N THR A 116 9.03 -6.49 12.10
CA THR A 116 10.17 -5.70 11.62
C THR A 116 11.06 -5.17 12.74
N GLY A 117 10.62 -5.29 14.02
CA GLY A 117 11.30 -4.70 15.16
C GLY A 117 11.33 -3.15 15.14
N ARG A 118 10.55 -2.53 14.26
CA ARG A 118 10.45 -1.07 14.12
C ARG A 118 9.08 -0.60 14.54
N GLN A 119 9.06 0.39 15.40
CA GLN A 119 7.84 1.13 15.73
C GLN A 119 7.45 2.06 14.58
N ARG A 120 6.23 2.60 14.65
CA ARG A 120 5.75 3.60 13.70
C ARG A 120 6.82 4.65 13.44
N CYS A 121 7.10 4.94 12.17
CA CYS A 121 8.04 5.98 11.80
C CYS A 121 7.63 7.31 12.45
N ALA A 122 8.58 7.98 13.12
CA ALA A 122 8.36 9.35 13.52
C ALA A 122 8.09 10.22 12.28
N PRO A 123 7.16 11.19 12.34
CA PRO A 123 6.93 12.08 11.22
C PRO A 123 8.24 12.76 10.85
N CYS A 124 8.75 12.52 9.66
CA CYS A 124 9.82 13.28 9.09
C CYS A 124 9.29 14.67 8.73
N ASP A 125 10.11 15.71 8.83
CA ASP A 125 9.71 17.08 8.47
C ASP A 125 9.18 17.22 7.04
N SER A 126 9.46 16.23 6.18
CA SER A 126 8.99 16.15 4.80
C SER A 126 7.74 15.29 4.62
N GLY A 127 7.16 14.73 5.68
CA GLY A 127 5.97 13.86 5.62
C GLY A 127 6.18 12.50 4.93
N GLN A 128 7.40 12.20 4.52
CA GLN A 128 7.74 10.93 3.89
C GLN A 128 8.75 10.16 4.73
N CYS A 129 8.40 8.93 5.09
CA CYS A 129 9.36 7.99 5.63
C CYS A 129 10.26 7.53 4.47
N ARG A 130 11.43 8.14 4.32
CA ARG A 130 12.47 7.62 3.41
C ARG A 130 13.00 6.32 4.01
N ILE A 131 12.69 5.22 3.38
CA ILE A 131 13.57 4.07 3.42
C ILE A 131 14.63 4.37 2.38
N ASP A 132 15.85 4.66 2.84
CA ASP A 132 17.00 4.68 1.95
C ASP A 132 17.11 3.29 1.36
N ASP A 133 16.81 3.17 0.07
CA ASP A 133 16.89 1.90 -0.69
C ASP A 133 18.32 1.31 -0.68
N ASP A 134 19.29 2.08 -0.19
CA ASP A 134 20.70 1.70 -0.07
C ASP A 134 21.13 1.24 1.34
N ALA A 135 20.23 1.24 2.32
CA ALA A 135 20.58 0.69 3.63
C ALA A 135 20.68 -0.84 3.54
N PRO A 136 21.83 -1.46 3.81
CA PRO A 136 21.93 -2.91 3.86
C PRO A 136 20.95 -3.43 4.92
N PRO A 137 20.32 -4.62 4.70
CA PRO A 137 19.45 -5.21 5.69
C PRO A 137 20.22 -5.35 7.00
N ARG A 138 19.82 -4.57 7.96
CA ARG A 138 20.35 -4.74 9.33
C ARG A 138 19.81 -6.06 9.85
N ALA A 139 20.72 -6.98 10.01
CA ALA A 139 20.45 -8.25 10.67
C ALA A 139 19.85 -8.01 12.08
#